data_a563f1d5d1ba7dadc04de801b5920df3
#
_entry.id   a563f1d5d1ba7dadc04de801b5920df3
#
_cell.length_a   1.000
_cell.length_b   1.000
_cell.length_c   1.000
_cell.angle_alpha   90.00
_cell.angle_beta   90.00
_cell.angle_gamma   90.00
#
_symmetry.space_group_name_H-M   'P 1'
#
loop_
_entity.id
_entity.type
_entity.pdbx_description
1 polymer ?
#
loop_
_entity_poly.entity_id
_entity_poly.type
_entity_poly.pdbx_seq_one_letter_code
_entity_poly.pdbx_strand_id
1 'polypeptide(L)'
;MKISKINNQKLSLLGSISLGTGVMIGAGIFVLMGQIAELVGDLFPIAFIAGALVVGFSSYSYVKFSNTYPSSGGVAKFLTKAYGPGTLAGSYSLLMYVSMVVAESLVAGTFGAYTLRLFPKEYAGYASVLGVFLIVLAYIINISGNKVI
;
A
#
# COMPACT_ATOMS: atom_id res chain seq x y z
N MET A 1 -36.15 1.30 -15.23
CA MET A 1 -34.88 0.99 -14.55
C MET A 1 -33.83 1.92 -15.13
N LYS A 2 -33.51 3.05 -14.45
CA LYS A 2 -32.54 4.05 -14.91
C LYS A 2 -31.14 3.50 -14.68
N ILE A 3 -30.44 3.12 -15.75
CA ILE A 3 -29.01 2.82 -15.70
C ILE A 3 -28.30 4.13 -15.37
N SER A 4 -27.82 4.23 -14.12
CA SER A 4 -26.99 5.31 -13.66
C SER A 4 -25.78 5.42 -14.60
N LYS A 5 -25.59 6.59 -15.23
CA LYS A 5 -24.37 6.94 -15.95
C LYS A 5 -23.21 6.75 -14.98
N ILE A 6 -22.44 5.69 -15.17
CA ILE A 6 -21.14 5.52 -14.53
C ILE A 6 -20.31 6.68 -15.05
N ASN A 7 -20.12 7.67 -14.20
CA ASN A 7 -19.26 8.81 -14.47
C ASN A 7 -17.82 8.25 -14.52
N ASN A 8 -17.30 8.04 -15.71
CA ASN A 8 -15.93 7.58 -15.96
C ASN A 8 -14.96 8.73 -15.58
N GLN A 9 -14.81 9.00 -14.30
CA GLN A 9 -13.73 9.82 -13.80
C GLN A 9 -12.45 8.98 -13.89
N LYS A 10 -11.80 9.08 -15.05
CA LYS A 10 -10.46 8.53 -15.23
C LYS A 10 -9.50 9.37 -14.39
N LEU A 11 -8.77 8.72 -13.51
CA LEU A 11 -7.64 9.37 -12.83
C LEU A 11 -6.72 9.98 -13.88
N SER A 12 -6.35 11.25 -13.69
CA SER A 12 -5.35 11.88 -14.55
C SER A 12 -3.99 11.21 -14.35
N LEU A 13 -3.10 11.31 -15.34
CA LEU A 13 -1.74 10.79 -15.22
C LEU A 13 -1.03 11.38 -13.99
N LEU A 14 -1.17 12.68 -13.77
CA LEU A 14 -0.58 13.38 -12.63
C LEU A 14 -1.17 12.85 -11.30
N GLY A 15 -2.49 12.65 -11.23
CA GLY A 15 -3.15 12.07 -10.06
C GLY A 15 -2.66 10.66 -9.73
N SER A 16 -2.49 9.82 -10.76
CA SER A 16 -1.97 8.45 -10.58
C SER A 16 -0.52 8.45 -10.09
N ILE A 17 0.33 9.31 -10.64
CA ILE A 17 1.74 9.47 -10.21
C ILE A 17 1.79 9.98 -8.77
N SER A 18 1.03 11.03 -8.45
CA SER A 18 1.01 11.61 -7.10
C SER A 18 0.56 10.59 -6.04
N LEU A 19 -0.48 9.82 -6.35
CA LEU A 19 -1.00 8.78 -5.45
C LEU A 19 0.03 7.67 -5.23
N GLY A 20 0.63 7.16 -6.31
CA GLY A 20 1.66 6.11 -6.22
C GLY A 20 2.91 6.60 -5.46
N THR A 21 3.40 7.80 -5.78
CA THR A 21 4.56 8.38 -5.11
C THR A 21 4.28 8.67 -3.62
N GLY A 22 3.08 9.18 -3.31
CA GLY A 22 2.68 9.44 -1.92
C GLY A 22 2.68 8.19 -1.05
N VAL A 23 2.14 7.08 -1.56
CA VAL A 23 2.16 5.78 -0.86
C VAL A 23 3.58 5.26 -0.67
N MET A 24 4.42 5.34 -1.71
CA MET A 24 5.82 4.87 -1.64
C MET A 24 6.64 5.69 -0.64
N ILE A 25 6.53 7.01 -0.64
CA ILE A 25 7.25 7.88 0.29
C ILE A 25 6.77 7.62 1.71
N GLY A 26 5.45 7.55 1.95
CA GLY A 26 4.89 7.37 3.29
C GLY A 26 5.38 6.09 3.97
N ALA A 27 5.10 4.93 3.39
CA ALA A 27 5.47 3.65 3.96
C ALA A 27 6.97 3.35 3.84
N GLY A 28 7.58 3.62 2.69
CA GLY A 28 8.98 3.28 2.43
C GLY A 28 9.96 4.06 3.29
N ILE A 29 9.79 5.37 3.39
CA ILE A 29 10.72 6.24 4.10
C ILE A 29 10.43 6.26 5.60
N PHE A 30 9.19 6.50 5.99
CA PHE A 30 8.88 6.73 7.41
C PHE A 30 8.73 5.46 8.24
N VAL A 31 8.35 4.34 7.64
CA VAL A 31 8.13 3.09 8.37
C VAL A 31 9.36 2.17 8.31
N LEU A 32 9.90 1.93 7.12
CA LEU A 32 10.92 0.91 6.91
C LEU A 32 12.35 1.40 7.10
N MET A 33 12.63 2.69 6.92
CA MET A 33 13.99 3.21 6.95
C MET A 33 14.69 2.92 8.28
N GLY A 34 14.04 3.16 9.40
CA GLY A 34 14.61 2.89 10.73
C GLY A 34 14.93 1.42 10.97
N GLN A 35 13.99 0.54 10.59
CA GLN A 35 14.15 -0.91 10.75
C GLN A 35 15.28 -1.46 9.89
N ILE A 36 15.40 -1.01 8.64
CA ILE A 36 16.46 -1.45 7.74
C ILE A 36 17.82 -0.94 8.24
N ALA A 37 17.91 0.32 8.68
CA ALA A 37 19.14 0.86 9.24
C ALA A 37 19.61 0.08 10.49
N GLU A 38 18.69 -0.36 11.33
CA GLU A 38 18.95 -1.17 12.51
C GLU A 38 19.48 -2.57 12.15
N LEU A 39 18.95 -3.18 11.08
CA LEU A 39 19.32 -4.52 10.63
C LEU A 39 20.66 -4.57 9.87
N VAL A 40 20.95 -3.59 9.03
CA VAL A 40 22.09 -3.62 8.10
C VAL A 40 23.17 -2.58 8.41
N GLY A 41 22.95 -1.69 9.38
CA GLY A 41 23.92 -0.67 9.78
C GLY A 41 24.43 0.15 8.60
N ASP A 42 25.76 0.24 8.45
CA ASP A 42 26.42 1.04 7.40
C ASP A 42 26.13 0.58 5.97
N LEU A 43 25.62 -0.63 5.79
CA LEU A 43 25.23 -1.17 4.47
C LEU A 43 23.83 -0.70 4.02
N PHE A 44 23.15 0.13 4.81
CA PHE A 44 21.83 0.67 4.53
C PHE A 44 21.66 1.23 3.10
N PRO A 45 22.57 2.07 2.52
CA PRO A 45 22.39 2.57 1.16
C PRO A 45 22.42 1.44 0.12
N ILE A 46 23.28 0.44 0.32
CA ILE A 46 23.42 -0.71 -0.59
C ILE A 46 22.16 -1.56 -0.54
N ALA A 47 21.57 -1.79 0.61
CA ALA A 47 20.31 -2.51 0.76
C ALA A 47 19.16 -1.84 -0.02
N PHE A 48 19.08 -0.50 0.02
CA PHE A 48 18.09 0.25 -0.75
C PHE A 48 18.32 0.17 -2.27
N ILE A 49 19.56 0.24 -2.72
CA ILE A 49 19.90 0.08 -4.15
C ILE A 49 19.53 -1.34 -4.62
N ALA A 50 19.87 -2.36 -3.85
CA ALA A 50 19.52 -3.74 -4.17
C ALA A 50 17.99 -3.94 -4.24
N GLY A 51 17.26 -3.38 -3.28
CA GLY A 51 15.79 -3.36 -3.29
C GLY A 51 15.22 -2.66 -4.52
N ALA A 52 15.77 -1.50 -4.88
CA ALA A 52 15.36 -0.74 -6.06
C ALA A 52 15.55 -1.52 -7.37
N LEU A 53 16.63 -2.29 -7.49
CA LEU A 53 16.86 -3.16 -8.65
C LEU A 53 15.78 -4.25 -8.74
N VAL A 54 15.49 -4.94 -7.64
CA VAL A 54 14.44 -5.98 -7.60
C VAL A 54 13.07 -5.40 -7.97
N VAL A 55 12.72 -4.24 -7.39
CA VAL A 55 11.46 -3.56 -7.70
C VAL A 55 11.43 -3.07 -9.14
N GLY A 56 12.56 -2.62 -9.69
CA GLY A 56 12.68 -2.20 -11.09
C GLY A 56 12.34 -3.34 -12.07
N PHE A 57 12.87 -4.54 -11.85
CA PHE A 57 12.52 -5.72 -12.65
C PHE A 57 11.05 -6.11 -12.48
N SER A 58 10.54 -6.08 -11.28
CA SER A 58 9.15 -6.40 -10.99
C SER A 58 8.20 -5.40 -11.66
N SER A 59 8.48 -4.11 -11.58
CA SER A 59 7.65 -3.05 -12.15
C SER A 59 7.51 -3.15 -13.66
N TYR A 60 8.55 -3.62 -14.37
CA TYR A 60 8.47 -3.88 -15.80
C TYR A 60 7.35 -4.87 -16.15
N SER A 61 7.21 -5.95 -15.38
CA SER A 61 6.14 -6.93 -15.57
C SER A 61 4.77 -6.32 -15.33
N TYR A 62 4.62 -5.51 -14.27
CA TYR A 62 3.36 -4.83 -13.98
C TYR A 62 2.97 -3.84 -15.08
N VAL A 63 3.92 -3.06 -15.61
CA VAL A 63 3.67 -2.13 -16.73
C VAL A 63 3.20 -2.89 -17.96
N LYS A 64 3.86 -3.99 -18.31
CA LYS A 64 3.46 -4.84 -19.45
C LYS A 64 2.05 -5.40 -19.29
N PHE A 65 1.75 -5.98 -18.11
CA PHE A 65 0.41 -6.52 -17.84
C PHE A 65 -0.66 -5.43 -17.84
N SER A 66 -0.40 -4.29 -17.24
CA SER A 66 -1.34 -3.17 -17.17
C SER A 66 -1.67 -2.61 -18.57
N ASN A 67 -0.68 -2.52 -19.46
CA ASN A 67 -0.88 -2.07 -20.83
C ASN A 67 -1.64 -3.10 -21.69
N THR A 68 -1.40 -4.39 -21.45
CA THR A 68 -2.03 -5.48 -22.23
C THR A 68 -3.44 -5.80 -21.75
N TYR A 69 -3.66 -5.73 -20.43
CA TYR A 69 -4.93 -6.09 -19.78
C TYR A 69 -5.40 -5.00 -18.83
N PRO A 70 -5.77 -3.80 -19.35
CA PRO A 70 -6.24 -2.71 -18.48
C PRO A 70 -7.48 -3.15 -17.70
N SER A 71 -7.40 -3.10 -16.39
CA SER A 71 -8.47 -3.59 -15.50
C SER A 71 -8.41 -2.92 -14.14
N SER A 72 -9.56 -2.62 -13.56
CA SER A 72 -9.69 -2.19 -12.17
C SER A 72 -9.44 -3.31 -11.15
N GLY A 73 -9.30 -4.57 -11.59
CA GLY A 73 -9.07 -5.72 -10.73
C GLY A 73 -7.62 -5.89 -10.26
N GLY A 74 -6.70 -5.01 -10.68
CA GLY A 74 -5.31 -5.00 -10.22
C GLY A 74 -4.59 -6.33 -10.39
N VAL A 75 -3.71 -6.65 -9.44
CA VAL A 75 -2.85 -7.85 -9.47
C VAL A 75 -3.65 -9.15 -9.51
N ALA A 76 -4.78 -9.24 -8.83
CA ALA A 76 -5.63 -10.42 -8.86
C ALA A 76 -6.09 -10.77 -10.29
N LYS A 77 -6.39 -9.74 -11.10
CA LYS A 77 -6.73 -9.92 -12.51
C LYS A 77 -5.55 -10.37 -13.34
N PHE A 78 -4.35 -9.86 -13.06
CA PHE A 78 -3.13 -10.28 -13.74
C PHE A 78 -2.80 -11.74 -13.43
N LEU A 79 -2.92 -12.16 -12.18
CA LEU A 79 -2.74 -13.55 -11.77
C LEU A 79 -3.74 -14.49 -12.46
N THR A 80 -5.01 -14.11 -12.52
CA THR A 80 -6.03 -14.88 -13.22
C THR A 80 -5.76 -14.97 -14.72
N LYS A 81 -5.17 -13.93 -15.33
CA LYS A 81 -4.79 -13.96 -16.75
C LYS A 81 -3.54 -14.80 -17.00
N ALA A 82 -2.59 -14.82 -16.08
CA ALA A 82 -1.34 -15.56 -16.21
C ALA A 82 -1.51 -17.06 -15.95
N TYR A 83 -2.29 -17.43 -14.92
CA TYR A 83 -2.42 -18.81 -14.45
C TYR A 83 -3.80 -19.43 -14.69
N GLY A 84 -4.72 -18.68 -15.27
CA GLY A 84 -6.12 -19.07 -15.40
C GLY A 84 -6.94 -18.93 -14.12
N PRO A 85 -8.27 -19.04 -14.21
CA PRO A 85 -9.15 -19.10 -13.04
C PRO A 85 -8.95 -20.44 -12.33
N GLY A 86 -8.47 -20.42 -11.08
CA GLY A 86 -8.24 -21.65 -10.32
C GLY A 86 -7.59 -21.38 -8.95
N THR A 87 -7.26 -22.47 -8.28
CA THR A 87 -6.71 -22.47 -6.93
C THR A 87 -5.43 -21.63 -6.81
N LEU A 88 -4.55 -21.70 -7.80
CA LEU A 88 -3.29 -20.94 -7.81
C LEU A 88 -3.54 -19.43 -7.80
N ALA A 89 -4.36 -18.93 -8.73
CA ALA A 89 -4.67 -17.50 -8.78
C ALA A 89 -5.40 -17.04 -7.51
N GLY A 90 -6.27 -17.87 -6.96
CA GLY A 90 -6.96 -17.62 -5.69
C GLY A 90 -6.00 -17.55 -4.50
N SER A 91 -5.10 -18.51 -4.37
CA SER A 91 -4.12 -18.55 -3.28
C SER A 91 -3.18 -17.34 -3.30
N TYR A 92 -2.63 -16.97 -4.45
CA TYR A 92 -1.78 -15.79 -4.58
C TYR A 92 -2.54 -14.49 -4.29
N SER A 93 -3.80 -14.39 -4.72
CA SER A 93 -4.64 -13.23 -4.40
C SER A 93 -4.92 -13.12 -2.91
N LEU A 94 -5.14 -14.25 -2.22
CA LEU A 94 -5.31 -14.29 -0.77
C LEU A 94 -4.03 -13.90 -0.03
N LEU A 95 -2.88 -14.44 -0.45
CA LEU A 95 -1.58 -14.06 0.13
C LEU A 95 -1.31 -12.56 -0.03
N MET A 96 -1.64 -12.00 -1.19
CA MET A 96 -1.51 -10.57 -1.43
C MET A 96 -2.42 -9.77 -0.49
N TYR A 97 -3.67 -10.20 -0.30
CA TYR A 97 -4.58 -9.56 0.64
C TYR A 97 -4.03 -9.56 2.07
N VAL A 98 -3.55 -10.71 2.54
CA VAL A 98 -2.93 -10.83 3.88
C VAL A 98 -1.71 -9.92 3.99
N SER A 99 -0.86 -9.87 2.97
CA SER A 99 0.30 -8.97 2.95
C SER A 99 -0.09 -7.51 3.05
N MET A 100 -1.16 -7.09 2.39
CA MET A 100 -1.69 -5.72 2.50
C MET A 100 -2.19 -5.42 3.91
N VAL A 101 -2.93 -6.35 4.54
CA VAL A 101 -3.40 -6.17 5.93
C VAL A 101 -2.22 -6.00 6.89
N VAL A 102 -1.17 -6.81 6.73
CA VAL A 102 0.05 -6.70 7.55
C VAL A 102 0.74 -5.34 7.32
N ALA A 103 0.86 -4.91 6.07
CA ALA A 103 1.47 -3.61 5.72
C ALA A 103 0.69 -2.42 6.32
N GLU A 104 -0.63 -2.42 6.23
CA GLU A 104 -1.48 -1.38 6.83
C GLU A 104 -1.37 -1.37 8.35
N SER A 105 -1.30 -2.54 8.99
CA SER A 105 -1.10 -2.65 10.43
C SER A 105 0.24 -2.07 10.87
N LEU A 106 1.30 -2.27 10.08
CA LEU A 106 2.62 -1.70 10.32
C LEU A 106 2.59 -0.17 10.24
N VAL A 107 1.95 0.39 9.21
CA VAL A 107 1.80 1.84 9.03
C VAL A 107 1.00 2.45 10.19
N ALA A 108 -0.10 1.83 10.59
CA ALA A 108 -0.93 2.30 11.70
C ALA A 108 -0.18 2.27 13.04
N GLY A 109 0.57 1.21 13.31
CA GLY A 109 1.42 1.09 14.50
C GLY A 109 2.51 2.15 14.54
N THR A 110 3.16 2.41 13.40
CA THR A 110 4.20 3.44 13.27
C THR A 110 3.63 4.84 13.46
N PHE A 111 2.45 5.12 12.93
CA PHE A 111 1.74 6.38 13.18
C PHE A 111 1.51 6.61 14.68
N GLY A 112 1.02 5.61 15.40
CA GLY A 112 0.83 5.69 16.84
C GLY A 112 2.14 5.94 17.59
N ALA A 113 3.19 5.22 17.23
CA ALA A 113 4.50 5.36 17.85
C ALA A 113 5.13 6.74 17.61
N TYR A 114 5.05 7.27 16.39
CA TYR A 114 5.58 8.61 16.08
C TYR A 114 4.77 9.73 16.71
N THR A 115 3.45 9.61 16.71
CA THR A 115 2.57 10.61 17.33
C THR A 115 2.89 10.73 18.82
N LEU A 116 3.06 9.62 19.52
CA LEU A 116 3.32 9.64 20.96
C LEU A 116 4.74 10.09 21.34
N ARG A 117 5.68 10.14 20.40
CA ARG A 117 6.99 10.78 20.66
C ARG A 117 6.88 12.30 20.87
N LEU A 118 5.78 12.91 20.45
CA LEU A 118 5.50 14.33 20.67
C LEU A 118 4.91 14.61 22.07
N PHE A 119 4.56 13.55 22.81
CA PHE A 119 3.93 13.62 24.14
C PHE A 119 4.85 13.04 25.22
N PRO A 120 4.61 13.32 26.52
CA PRO A 120 5.34 12.71 27.61
C PRO A 120 5.37 11.18 27.55
N LYS A 121 6.45 10.56 27.98
CA LYS A 121 6.67 9.10 27.91
C LYS A 121 5.59 8.25 28.58
N GLU A 122 4.85 8.82 29.51
CA GLU A 122 3.73 8.18 30.20
C GLU A 122 2.64 7.69 29.22
N TYR A 123 2.49 8.36 28.09
CA TYR A 123 1.51 8.02 27.05
C TYR A 123 1.98 6.96 26.05
N ALA A 124 3.23 6.49 26.14
CA ALA A 124 3.80 5.54 25.16
C ALA A 124 2.98 4.24 25.01
N GLY A 125 2.28 3.81 26.06
CA GLY A 125 1.40 2.64 26.03
C GLY A 125 0.16 2.76 25.13
N TYR A 126 -0.20 3.97 24.74
CA TYR A 126 -1.40 4.23 23.90
C TYR A 126 -1.12 4.20 22.40
N ALA A 127 0.09 3.83 21.95
CA ALA A 127 0.44 3.78 20.54
C ALA A 127 -0.51 2.89 19.72
N SER A 128 -0.83 1.72 20.24
CA SER A 128 -1.75 0.79 19.59
C SER A 128 -3.18 1.36 19.48
N VAL A 129 -3.62 2.13 20.47
CA VAL A 129 -4.95 2.76 20.47
C VAL A 129 -5.03 3.80 19.36
N LEU A 130 -3.98 4.62 19.18
CA LEU A 130 -3.91 5.59 18.09
C LEU A 130 -3.85 4.91 16.71
N GLY A 131 -3.14 3.80 16.59
CA GLY A 131 -3.11 2.99 15.37
C GLY A 131 -4.50 2.46 15.00
N VAL A 132 -5.23 1.89 15.96
CA VAL A 132 -6.61 1.43 15.76
C VAL A 132 -7.53 2.59 15.39
N PHE A 133 -7.40 3.72 16.06
CA PHE A 133 -8.17 4.92 15.74
C PHE A 133 -7.94 5.36 14.28
N LEU A 134 -6.70 5.35 13.80
CA LEU A 134 -6.37 5.69 12.41
C LEU A 134 -7.04 4.73 11.42
N ILE A 135 -7.00 3.41 11.69
CA ILE A 135 -7.64 2.41 10.83
C ILE A 135 -9.16 2.63 10.77
N VAL A 136 -9.79 2.88 11.92
CA VAL A 136 -11.23 3.13 11.99
C VAL A 136 -11.60 4.41 11.23
N LEU A 137 -10.81 5.46 11.37
CA LEU A 137 -10.99 6.71 10.64
C LEU A 137 -10.88 6.50 9.13
N ALA A 138 -9.82 5.81 8.69
CA ALA A 138 -9.63 5.47 7.28
C ALA A 138 -10.79 4.63 6.72
N TYR A 139 -11.30 3.68 7.50
CA TYR A 139 -12.45 2.86 7.15
C TYR A 139 -13.72 3.71 6.97
N ILE A 140 -14.00 4.63 7.89
CA ILE A 140 -15.16 5.53 7.80
C ILE A 140 -15.07 6.43 6.55
N ILE A 141 -13.88 7.00 6.29
CA ILE A 141 -13.66 7.83 5.10
C ILE A 141 -13.89 6.99 3.82
N ASN A 142 -13.36 5.77 3.79
CA ASN A 142 -13.47 4.89 2.62
C ASN A 142 -14.92 4.46 2.33
N ILE A 143 -15.72 4.17 3.37
CA ILE A 143 -17.16 3.84 3.21
C ILE A 143 -17.96 5.05 2.73
N SER A 144 -17.56 6.26 3.11
CA SER A 144 -18.25 7.49 2.68
C SER A 144 -18.14 7.74 1.17
N GLY A 145 -17.31 6.96 0.49
CA GLY A 145 -17.19 6.90 -0.96
C GLY A 145 -16.41 8.04 -1.59
N ASN A 146 -16.08 7.87 -2.87
CA ASN A 146 -15.28 8.81 -3.68
C ASN A 146 -15.84 10.25 -3.82
N LYS A 147 -16.83 10.63 -3.04
CA LYS A 147 -17.36 12.00 -3.06
C LYS A 147 -16.54 12.96 -2.20
N VAL A 148 -15.61 12.42 -1.41
CA VAL A 148 -14.79 13.21 -0.47
C VAL A 148 -13.32 13.29 -0.95
N ILE A 149 -12.96 12.51 -1.95
CA ILE A 149 -11.68 12.52 -2.64
C ILE A 149 -11.91 12.99 -4.08
#